data_613a8fb855946da2cfafc40003ad8571
#
_entry.id   613a8fb855946da2cfafc40003ad8571
#
_cell.length_a   1.000
_cell.length_b   1.000
_cell.length_c   1.000
_cell.angle_alpha   90.00
_cell.angle_beta   90.00
_cell.angle_gamma   90.00
#
_symmetry.space_group_name_H-M   'P 1'
#
loop_
_entity.id
_entity.type
_entity.pdbx_description
1 polymer ?
#
loop_
_entity_poly.entity_id
_entity_poly.type
_entity_poly.pdbx_seq_one_letter_code
_entity_poly.pdbx_strand_id
1 'polypeptide(L)'
;VEGTWWSLLPFLLIIPLAVWLKEILPGLVAGLLVGAFCLEWSAVGAIERAVSAVLHALTDPEHMKVAAFLYLFGSLVGMMQITGGIKGFVERLSGRIRSKRGILLFVWLTVPVTFFMPMFRIMLLGPVMKAVLRQFRIDRRRMAYMIDVSTEPIIVLLPAATAFVGFMTSVVAAALEQNDIHESPYDVFLRSLPYNLFAIVALAVGVLTTMLNIRIGKPRAKKGEGETNTLHGLGLRKELALINGEPLHLFVPLALLIALTFAFFVYDGRKRGAENWWEAFSAADATWAMLLALFVTILLSMMFYLWRRQSLSELTYHFFAGGNELMAPIGMLVLVWAVSAVAGELGFAEYVSSTFGTWLPGAFVPAAVFLVGSFLSYFIGSSWGTWGILMPLGVTLSHATGAPLEVTVGAVFASGTFGAFASPLGDTTITTAAIMDMDLMSYAKYKLRLSLLCAGVSLAGYVLLPLWAG
;
A
#
# COMPACT_ATOMS: atom_id res chain seq x y z
N VAL A 1 13.26 -4.31 33.50
CA VAL A 1 13.36 -3.55 32.25
C VAL A 1 11.99 -3.28 31.66
N GLU A 2 11.01 -4.11 32.02
CA GLU A 2 9.60 -3.98 31.57
C GLU A 2 9.01 -2.63 31.93
N GLY A 3 8.32 -1.99 30.98
CA GLY A 3 7.67 -0.70 31.18
C GLY A 3 8.62 0.49 31.41
N THR A 4 9.85 0.41 30.94
CA THR A 4 10.82 1.50 31.03
C THR A 4 11.16 2.08 29.66
N TRP A 5 11.93 3.19 29.63
CA TRP A 5 12.33 3.84 28.39
C TRP A 5 13.09 2.93 27.41
N TRP A 6 13.67 1.81 27.90
CA TRP A 6 14.32 0.78 27.07
C TRP A 6 13.37 0.16 26.05
N SER A 7 12.07 0.11 26.35
CA SER A 7 11.05 -0.41 25.42
C SER A 7 10.88 0.45 24.17
N LEU A 8 11.29 1.72 24.20
CA LEU A 8 11.31 2.60 23.03
C LEU A 8 12.51 2.40 22.11
N LEU A 9 13.60 1.81 22.61
CA LEU A 9 14.88 1.71 21.86
C LEU A 9 14.74 1.04 20.49
N PRO A 10 13.99 -0.07 20.34
CA PRO A 10 13.77 -0.65 19.01
C PRO A 10 13.27 0.38 18.01
N PHE A 11 12.22 1.11 18.34
CA PHE A 11 11.59 2.11 17.46
C PHE A 11 12.49 3.34 17.26
N LEU A 12 13.17 3.82 18.33
CA LEU A 12 14.10 4.93 18.24
C LEU A 12 15.30 4.64 17.34
N LEU A 13 15.69 3.37 17.19
CA LEU A 13 16.76 2.95 16.29
C LEU A 13 16.26 2.70 14.87
N ILE A 14 15.10 2.07 14.72
CA ILE A 14 14.50 1.76 13.41
C ILE A 14 14.34 3.03 12.59
N ILE A 15 13.74 4.09 13.17
CA ILE A 15 13.39 5.31 12.45
C ILE A 15 14.62 6.03 11.87
N PRO A 16 15.67 6.38 12.66
CA PRO A 16 16.85 7.04 12.11
C PRO A 16 17.62 6.17 11.10
N LEU A 17 17.73 4.85 11.35
CA LEU A 17 18.38 3.96 10.41
C LEU A 17 17.65 3.84 9.09
N ALA A 18 16.32 3.72 9.11
CA ALA A 18 15.51 3.67 7.91
C ALA A 18 15.63 4.95 7.08
N VAL A 19 15.65 6.11 7.73
CA VAL A 19 15.87 7.41 7.07
C VAL A 19 17.28 7.55 6.51
N TRP A 20 18.28 7.13 7.28
CA TRP A 20 19.69 7.26 6.88
C TRP A 20 20.07 6.32 5.75
N LEU A 21 19.68 5.06 5.86
CA LEU A 21 19.95 4.04 4.84
C LEU A 21 19.01 4.12 3.65
N LYS A 22 17.88 4.85 3.78
CA LYS A 22 16.75 4.91 2.82
C LYS A 22 16.15 3.52 2.53
N GLU A 23 16.28 2.63 3.50
CA GLU A 23 15.85 1.24 3.47
C GLU A 23 15.31 0.85 4.84
N ILE A 24 14.18 0.16 4.87
CA ILE A 24 13.52 -0.15 6.13
C ILE A 24 13.97 -1.47 6.75
N LEU A 25 14.25 -2.46 5.90
CA LEU A 25 14.61 -3.81 6.37
C LEU A 25 15.82 -3.82 7.32
N PRO A 26 16.95 -3.14 7.02
CA PRO A 26 18.08 -3.07 7.97
C PRO A 26 17.69 -2.40 9.29
N GLY A 27 16.80 -1.39 9.23
CA GLY A 27 16.29 -0.74 10.44
C GLY A 27 15.50 -1.71 11.33
N LEU A 28 14.58 -2.48 10.74
CA LEU A 28 13.79 -3.49 11.45
C LEU A 28 14.67 -4.57 12.06
N VAL A 29 15.67 -5.08 11.33
CA VAL A 29 16.61 -6.07 11.84
C VAL A 29 17.41 -5.51 13.02
N ALA A 30 17.91 -4.28 12.91
CA ALA A 30 18.65 -3.63 13.99
C ALA A 30 17.77 -3.38 15.22
N GLY A 31 16.54 -2.93 15.03
CA GLY A 31 15.55 -2.74 16.09
C GLY A 31 15.21 -4.05 16.81
N LEU A 32 15.00 -5.12 16.04
CA LEU A 32 14.75 -6.46 16.59
C LEU A 32 15.93 -6.95 17.45
N LEU A 33 17.15 -6.82 16.94
CA LEU A 33 18.35 -7.24 17.68
C LEU A 33 18.56 -6.41 18.96
N VAL A 34 18.35 -5.10 18.91
CA VAL A 34 18.48 -4.23 20.08
C VAL A 34 17.37 -4.51 21.10
N GLY A 35 16.12 -4.71 20.64
CA GLY A 35 15.03 -5.10 21.54
C GLY A 35 15.30 -6.44 22.23
N ALA A 36 15.73 -7.44 21.47
CA ALA A 36 16.12 -8.73 22.01
C ALA A 36 17.32 -8.62 22.97
N PHE A 37 18.28 -7.75 22.68
CA PHE A 37 19.42 -7.50 23.60
C PHE A 37 18.95 -6.86 24.92
N CYS A 38 17.98 -5.97 24.89
CA CYS A 38 17.40 -5.37 26.10
C CYS A 38 16.68 -6.42 26.99
N LEU A 39 16.20 -7.52 26.42
CA LEU A 39 15.61 -8.62 27.19
C LEU A 39 16.67 -9.54 27.76
N GLU A 40 17.66 -9.95 26.98
CA GLU A 40 18.60 -11.02 27.32
C GLU A 40 19.91 -10.52 27.96
N TRP A 41 20.27 -9.25 27.74
CA TRP A 41 21.54 -8.64 28.16
C TRP A 41 22.82 -9.46 27.75
N SER A 42 22.70 -10.25 26.68
CA SER A 42 23.70 -11.08 26.08
C SER A 42 23.67 -11.01 24.58
N ALA A 43 24.81 -10.87 23.91
CA ALA A 43 24.84 -10.82 22.44
C ALA A 43 24.35 -12.13 21.80
N VAL A 44 24.72 -13.29 22.38
CA VAL A 44 24.24 -14.58 21.87
C VAL A 44 22.77 -14.77 22.16
N GLY A 45 22.33 -14.48 23.39
CA GLY A 45 20.90 -14.53 23.75
C GLY A 45 20.04 -13.61 22.89
N ALA A 46 20.53 -12.39 22.56
CA ALA A 46 19.85 -11.48 21.66
C ALA A 46 19.62 -12.06 20.25
N ILE A 47 20.63 -12.74 19.71
CA ILE A 47 20.52 -13.41 18.40
C ILE A 47 19.53 -14.57 18.49
N GLU A 48 19.63 -15.41 19.51
CA GLU A 48 18.71 -16.54 19.73
C GLU A 48 17.27 -16.04 19.88
N ARG A 49 17.06 -14.99 20.67
CA ARG A 49 15.74 -14.38 20.87
C ARG A 49 15.17 -13.78 19.58
N ALA A 50 16.00 -13.04 18.83
CA ALA A 50 15.58 -12.46 17.55
C ALA A 50 15.19 -13.53 16.53
N VAL A 51 15.99 -14.60 16.41
CA VAL A 51 15.68 -15.74 15.53
C VAL A 51 14.41 -16.45 15.99
N SER A 52 14.25 -16.68 17.30
CA SER A 52 13.03 -17.27 17.86
C SER A 52 11.80 -16.44 17.56
N ALA A 53 11.86 -15.11 17.72
CA ALA A 53 10.75 -14.20 17.40
C ALA A 53 10.38 -14.25 15.92
N VAL A 54 11.36 -14.28 15.02
CA VAL A 54 11.11 -14.45 13.57
C VAL A 54 10.48 -15.80 13.25
N LEU A 55 10.98 -16.88 13.84
CA LEU A 55 10.40 -18.21 13.65
C LEU A 55 8.98 -18.29 14.19
N HIS A 56 8.71 -17.69 15.33
CA HIS A 56 7.36 -17.63 15.89
C HIS A 56 6.42 -16.86 14.95
N ALA A 57 6.86 -15.71 14.45
CA ALA A 57 6.10 -14.94 13.46
C ALA A 57 5.79 -15.73 12.18
N LEU A 58 6.72 -16.58 11.74
CA LEU A 58 6.56 -17.45 10.56
C LEU A 58 5.71 -18.70 10.82
N THR A 59 5.53 -19.11 12.07
CA THR A 59 4.73 -20.32 12.42
C THR A 59 3.33 -19.98 12.91
N ASP A 60 3.05 -18.70 13.15
CA ASP A 60 1.73 -18.25 13.52
C ASP A 60 0.73 -18.41 12.35
N PRO A 61 -0.42 -19.12 12.57
CA PRO A 61 -1.39 -19.37 11.51
C PRO A 61 -2.02 -18.10 10.91
N GLU A 62 -2.25 -17.07 11.70
CA GLU A 62 -2.85 -15.81 11.23
C GLU A 62 -1.87 -15.03 10.35
N HIS A 63 -0.60 -14.95 10.78
CA HIS A 63 0.47 -14.37 9.98
C HIS A 63 0.65 -15.11 8.65
N MET A 64 0.62 -16.44 8.67
CA MET A 64 0.77 -17.26 7.47
C MET A 64 -0.41 -17.12 6.50
N LYS A 65 -1.63 -16.90 6.98
CA LYS A 65 -2.77 -16.57 6.09
C LYS A 65 -2.48 -15.29 5.29
N VAL A 66 -1.96 -14.25 5.94
CA VAL A 66 -1.64 -12.98 5.27
C VAL A 66 -0.48 -13.14 4.29
N ALA A 67 0.59 -13.81 4.70
CA ALA A 67 1.73 -14.08 3.82
C ALA A 67 1.32 -14.87 2.57
N ALA A 68 0.52 -15.93 2.75
CA ALA A 68 -0.05 -16.71 1.66
C ALA A 68 -0.96 -15.88 0.75
N PHE A 69 -1.82 -15.03 1.33
CA PHE A 69 -2.68 -14.13 0.58
C PHE A 69 -1.87 -13.17 -0.29
N LEU A 70 -0.84 -12.53 0.26
CA LEU A 70 0.02 -11.61 -0.48
C LEU A 70 0.74 -12.33 -1.63
N TYR A 71 1.36 -13.49 -1.35
CA TYR A 71 2.06 -14.26 -2.36
C TYR A 71 1.15 -14.70 -3.52
N LEU A 72 0.01 -15.29 -3.19
CA LEU A 72 -0.97 -15.73 -4.17
C LEU A 72 -1.58 -14.55 -4.95
N PHE A 73 -1.77 -13.41 -4.30
CA PHE A 73 -2.26 -12.21 -4.99
C PHE A 73 -1.27 -11.72 -6.05
N GLY A 74 0.01 -11.63 -5.71
CA GLY A 74 1.08 -11.35 -6.67
C GLY A 74 1.11 -12.36 -7.80
N SER A 75 0.95 -13.65 -7.48
CA SER A 75 0.90 -14.75 -8.47
C SER A 75 -0.26 -14.63 -9.45
N LEU A 76 -1.46 -14.29 -8.98
CA LEU A 76 -2.62 -14.03 -9.85
C LEU A 76 -2.34 -12.87 -10.81
N VAL A 77 -1.78 -11.77 -10.28
CA VAL A 77 -1.44 -10.60 -11.08
C VAL A 77 -0.36 -10.94 -12.12
N GLY A 78 0.66 -11.70 -11.76
CA GLY A 78 1.70 -12.18 -12.68
C GLY A 78 1.12 -12.96 -13.87
N MET A 79 0.19 -13.89 -13.62
CA MET A 79 -0.50 -14.61 -14.69
C MET A 79 -1.35 -13.69 -15.57
N MET A 80 -2.03 -12.69 -14.99
CA MET A 80 -2.82 -11.72 -15.74
C MET A 80 -1.97 -10.81 -16.64
N GLN A 81 -0.74 -10.53 -16.26
CA GLN A 81 0.19 -9.70 -17.03
C GLN A 81 0.57 -10.37 -18.36
N ILE A 82 0.98 -11.63 -18.32
CA ILE A 82 1.47 -12.36 -19.51
C ILE A 82 0.36 -12.69 -20.52
N THR A 83 -0.87 -12.83 -20.07
CA THR A 83 -1.99 -13.21 -20.94
C THR A 83 -2.52 -12.08 -21.82
N GLY A 84 -1.93 -10.88 -21.72
CA GLY A 84 -2.27 -9.73 -22.58
C GLY A 84 -3.63 -9.10 -22.29
N GLY A 85 -4.32 -9.50 -21.21
CA GLY A 85 -5.65 -9.03 -20.87
C GLY A 85 -5.73 -7.50 -20.74
N ILE A 86 -4.74 -6.94 -20.08
CA ILE A 86 -4.68 -5.50 -19.82
C ILE A 86 -4.27 -4.72 -21.07
N LYS A 87 -3.33 -5.24 -21.86
CA LYS A 87 -2.94 -4.64 -23.15
C LYS A 87 -4.16 -4.52 -24.07
N GLY A 88 -4.93 -5.59 -24.23
CA GLY A 88 -6.13 -5.61 -25.07
C GLY A 88 -7.20 -4.63 -24.63
N PHE A 89 -7.37 -4.44 -23.32
CA PHE A 89 -8.30 -3.45 -22.78
C PHE A 89 -7.87 -2.02 -23.14
N VAL A 90 -6.61 -1.68 -22.89
CA VAL A 90 -6.09 -0.32 -23.15
C VAL A 90 -6.07 -0.01 -24.64
N GLU A 91 -5.68 -0.94 -25.50
CA GLU A 91 -5.68 -0.75 -26.97
C GLU A 91 -7.09 -0.48 -27.52
N ARG A 92 -8.09 -1.24 -27.08
CA ARG A 92 -9.49 -1.01 -27.50
C ARG A 92 -10.03 0.33 -27.04
N LEU A 93 -9.64 0.76 -25.87
CA LEU A 93 -10.17 1.99 -25.29
C LEU A 93 -9.42 3.22 -25.82
N SER A 94 -8.11 3.14 -26.04
CA SER A 94 -7.28 4.25 -26.57
C SER A 94 -7.71 4.69 -27.98
N GLY A 95 -8.14 3.77 -28.82
CA GLY A 95 -8.62 4.06 -30.19
C GLY A 95 -9.90 4.92 -30.24
N ARG A 96 -10.60 5.08 -29.13
CA ARG A 96 -11.82 5.89 -29.04
C ARG A 96 -11.59 7.33 -28.56
N ILE A 97 -10.38 7.67 -28.17
CA ILE A 97 -10.05 8.97 -27.59
C ILE A 97 -9.80 10.01 -28.68
N ARG A 98 -10.64 11.03 -28.76
CA ARG A 98 -10.57 12.11 -29.76
C ARG A 98 -10.35 13.50 -29.18
N SER A 99 -10.27 13.66 -27.86
CA SER A 99 -10.16 14.95 -27.20
C SER A 99 -9.20 14.97 -26.04
N LYS A 100 -8.66 16.14 -25.70
CA LYS A 100 -7.78 16.35 -24.55
C LYS A 100 -8.44 16.00 -23.21
N ARG A 101 -9.73 16.36 -23.04
CA ARG A 101 -10.51 15.97 -21.85
C ARG A 101 -10.75 14.46 -21.82
N GLY A 102 -11.01 13.87 -22.99
CA GLY A 102 -11.20 12.42 -23.12
C GLY A 102 -9.98 11.63 -22.67
N ILE A 103 -8.75 12.10 -22.93
CA ILE A 103 -7.52 11.46 -22.46
C ILE A 103 -7.40 11.50 -20.95
N LEU A 104 -7.64 12.67 -20.35
CA LEU A 104 -7.57 12.83 -18.90
C LEU A 104 -8.62 11.96 -18.20
N LEU A 105 -9.85 11.92 -18.74
CA LEU A 105 -10.90 11.03 -18.26
C LEU A 105 -10.57 9.54 -18.47
N PHE A 106 -9.89 9.20 -19.55
CA PHE A 106 -9.43 7.84 -19.81
C PHE A 106 -8.56 7.29 -18.68
N VAL A 107 -7.61 8.09 -18.15
CA VAL A 107 -6.78 7.68 -17.03
C VAL A 107 -7.64 7.29 -15.82
N TRP A 108 -8.71 8.03 -15.54
CA TRP A 108 -9.64 7.71 -14.46
C TRP A 108 -10.51 6.49 -14.78
N LEU A 109 -10.98 6.36 -16.02
CA LEU A 109 -11.83 5.24 -16.45
C LEU A 109 -11.11 3.90 -16.42
N THR A 110 -9.78 3.89 -16.51
CA THR A 110 -8.99 2.66 -16.37
C THR A 110 -8.80 2.19 -14.93
N VAL A 111 -9.10 3.03 -13.92
CA VAL A 111 -8.93 2.68 -12.51
C VAL A 111 -9.63 1.38 -12.12
N PRO A 112 -10.94 1.19 -12.40
CA PRO A 112 -11.66 -0.02 -11.97
C PRO A 112 -11.09 -1.34 -12.51
N VAL A 113 -10.21 -1.25 -13.49
CA VAL A 113 -9.63 -2.42 -14.18
C VAL A 113 -8.16 -2.62 -13.87
N THR A 114 -7.50 -1.61 -13.30
CA THR A 114 -6.04 -1.61 -13.08
C THR A 114 -5.65 -1.25 -11.65
N PHE A 115 -6.60 -1.16 -10.73
CA PHE A 115 -6.38 -0.69 -9.36
C PHE A 115 -5.53 -1.62 -8.50
N PHE A 116 -5.46 -2.89 -8.84
CA PHE A 116 -4.90 -3.95 -7.98
C PHE A 116 -3.38 -3.90 -7.83
N MET A 117 -2.64 -3.23 -8.72
CA MET A 117 -1.18 -3.13 -8.67
C MET A 117 -0.67 -1.81 -9.25
N PRO A 118 -0.12 -0.90 -8.41
CA PRO A 118 0.33 0.43 -8.84
C PRO A 118 1.37 0.40 -9.96
N MET A 119 2.44 -0.37 -9.79
CA MET A 119 3.54 -0.46 -10.76
C MET A 119 3.06 -0.91 -12.13
N PHE A 120 2.24 -1.93 -12.14
CA PHE A 120 1.70 -2.47 -13.37
C PHE A 120 0.82 -1.45 -14.11
N ARG A 121 -0.04 -0.73 -13.38
CA ARG A 121 -0.85 0.34 -13.97
C ARG A 121 0.01 1.42 -14.63
N ILE A 122 1.09 1.84 -13.98
CA ILE A 122 2.00 2.86 -14.49
C ILE A 122 2.73 2.34 -15.74
N MET A 123 3.24 1.11 -15.71
CA MET A 123 3.92 0.48 -16.85
C MET A 123 3.02 0.34 -18.07
N LEU A 124 1.74 0.12 -17.86
CA LEU A 124 0.75 0.00 -18.92
C LEU A 124 0.31 1.34 -19.49
N LEU A 125 -0.11 2.25 -18.61
CA LEU A 125 -0.66 3.56 -19.05
C LEU A 125 0.44 4.50 -19.54
N GLY A 126 1.61 4.46 -18.93
CA GLY A 126 2.69 5.38 -19.25
C GLY A 126 3.05 5.42 -20.74
N PRO A 127 3.40 4.29 -21.40
CA PRO A 127 3.73 4.27 -22.81
C PRO A 127 2.57 4.73 -23.72
N VAL A 128 1.34 4.31 -23.41
CA VAL A 128 0.14 4.71 -24.17
C VAL A 128 -0.08 6.20 -24.07
N MET A 129 -0.02 6.74 -22.84
CA MET A 129 -0.18 8.19 -22.62
C MET A 129 0.96 8.98 -23.25
N LYS A 130 2.20 8.49 -23.21
CA LYS A 130 3.35 9.13 -23.87
C LYS A 130 3.16 9.26 -25.38
N ALA A 131 2.60 8.26 -26.05
CA ALA A 131 2.30 8.31 -27.47
C ALA A 131 1.29 9.41 -27.82
N VAL A 132 0.29 9.63 -26.94
CA VAL A 132 -0.81 10.58 -27.15
C VAL A 132 -0.44 12.01 -26.76
N LEU A 133 0.54 12.22 -25.87
CA LEU A 133 0.94 13.57 -25.38
C LEU A 133 1.31 14.53 -26.51
N ARG A 134 2.04 14.03 -27.51
CA ARG A 134 2.49 14.84 -28.67
C ARG A 134 1.30 15.33 -29.50
N GLN A 135 0.33 14.45 -29.73
CA GLN A 135 -0.85 14.74 -30.53
C GLN A 135 -1.75 15.81 -29.89
N PHE A 136 -1.91 15.78 -28.55
CA PHE A 136 -2.85 16.65 -27.84
C PHE A 136 -2.20 17.80 -27.08
N ARG A 137 -0.86 17.99 -27.21
CA ARG A 137 -0.10 19.04 -26.54
C ARG A 137 -0.36 19.12 -25.02
N ILE A 138 -0.32 17.96 -24.37
CA ILE A 138 -0.46 17.86 -22.90
C ILE A 138 0.94 17.86 -22.29
N ASP A 139 1.12 18.58 -21.17
CA ASP A 139 2.37 18.59 -20.40
C ASP A 139 2.62 17.18 -19.81
N ARG A 140 3.87 16.67 -19.98
CA ARG A 140 4.27 15.33 -19.50
C ARG A 140 4.11 15.19 -17.98
N ARG A 141 4.53 16.22 -17.21
CA ARG A 141 4.44 16.21 -15.74
C ARG A 141 3.00 16.12 -15.27
N ARG A 142 2.11 16.84 -15.95
CA ARG A 142 0.69 16.78 -15.65
C ARG A 142 0.11 15.39 -15.91
N MET A 143 0.45 14.77 -17.04
CA MET A 143 -0.02 13.42 -17.34
C MET A 143 0.54 12.40 -16.34
N ALA A 144 1.83 12.48 -16.04
CA ALA A 144 2.48 11.66 -15.04
C ALA A 144 1.78 11.78 -13.66
N TYR A 145 1.53 13.01 -13.22
CA TYR A 145 0.80 13.27 -11.97
C TYR A 145 -0.61 12.66 -11.99
N MET A 146 -1.33 12.74 -13.11
CA MET A 146 -2.66 12.14 -13.24
C MET A 146 -2.63 10.62 -13.12
N ILE A 147 -1.63 9.97 -13.71
CA ILE A 147 -1.43 8.53 -13.56
C ILE A 147 -1.17 8.19 -12.10
N ASP A 148 -0.22 8.86 -11.45
CA ASP A 148 0.18 8.58 -10.08
C ASP A 148 -0.95 8.86 -9.09
N VAL A 149 -1.64 10.02 -9.18
CA VAL A 149 -2.72 10.39 -8.25
C VAL A 149 -3.94 9.51 -8.39
N SER A 150 -4.18 8.94 -9.58
CA SER A 150 -5.24 7.96 -9.82
C SER A 150 -4.79 6.52 -9.55
N THR A 151 -3.60 6.31 -8.99
CA THR A 151 -3.03 5.00 -8.69
C THR A 151 -2.88 4.81 -7.18
N GLU A 152 -1.88 5.41 -6.57
CA GLU A 152 -1.56 5.19 -5.15
C GLU A 152 -2.67 5.60 -4.18
N PRO A 153 -3.25 6.82 -4.27
CA PRO A 153 -4.30 7.20 -3.33
C PRO A 153 -5.57 6.37 -3.43
N ILE A 154 -5.86 5.76 -4.60
CA ILE A 154 -7.06 4.93 -4.78
C ILE A 154 -6.88 3.57 -4.13
N ILE A 155 -5.73 2.91 -4.33
CA ILE A 155 -5.54 1.52 -3.89
C ILE A 155 -5.64 1.38 -2.37
N VAL A 156 -5.21 2.40 -1.63
CA VAL A 156 -5.26 2.41 -0.15
C VAL A 156 -6.64 2.72 0.43
N LEU A 157 -7.60 3.10 -0.41
CA LEU A 157 -8.99 3.34 -0.03
C LEU A 157 -9.92 2.18 -0.41
N LEU A 158 -9.39 1.16 -1.09
CA LEU A 158 -10.20 0.00 -1.48
C LEU A 158 -10.36 -0.95 -0.30
N PRO A 159 -11.59 -1.40 -0.02
CA PRO A 159 -11.84 -2.24 1.16
C PRO A 159 -11.48 -3.71 0.95
N ALA A 160 -11.27 -4.17 -0.26
CA ALA A 160 -11.03 -5.58 -0.56
C ALA A 160 -10.28 -5.80 -1.87
N ALA A 161 -9.86 -7.04 -2.12
CA ALA A 161 -9.29 -7.51 -3.38
C ALA A 161 -7.98 -6.83 -3.81
N THR A 162 -7.17 -6.37 -2.85
CA THR A 162 -5.81 -5.87 -3.11
C THR A 162 -4.81 -6.42 -2.09
N ALA A 163 -3.54 -6.51 -2.47
CA ALA A 163 -2.46 -6.87 -1.54
C ALA A 163 -2.34 -5.83 -0.40
N PHE A 164 -2.68 -4.58 -0.66
CA PHE A 164 -2.65 -3.52 0.35
C PHE A 164 -3.62 -3.80 1.50
N VAL A 165 -4.82 -4.30 1.22
CA VAL A 165 -5.80 -4.66 2.27
C VAL A 165 -5.23 -5.72 3.21
N GLY A 166 -4.64 -6.79 2.67
CA GLY A 166 -4.01 -7.84 3.49
C GLY A 166 -2.92 -7.30 4.39
N PHE A 167 -2.02 -6.47 3.85
CA PHE A 167 -0.95 -5.85 4.62
C PHE A 167 -1.49 -4.87 5.68
N MET A 168 -2.37 -3.95 5.27
CA MET A 168 -2.93 -2.93 6.16
C MET A 168 -3.69 -3.56 7.33
N THR A 169 -4.51 -4.58 7.07
CA THR A 169 -5.23 -5.33 8.11
C THR A 169 -4.26 -6.06 9.04
N SER A 170 -3.18 -6.63 8.51
CA SER A 170 -2.20 -7.35 9.31
C SER A 170 -1.41 -6.45 10.26
N VAL A 171 -0.99 -5.27 9.83
CA VAL A 171 -0.29 -4.33 10.73
C VAL A 171 -1.24 -3.75 11.79
N VAL A 172 -2.53 -3.62 11.49
CA VAL A 172 -3.56 -3.28 12.48
C VAL A 172 -3.71 -4.43 13.47
N ALA A 173 -3.80 -5.69 13.00
CA ALA A 173 -3.92 -6.86 13.88
C ALA A 173 -2.79 -6.93 14.90
N ALA A 174 -1.53 -6.82 14.44
CA ALA A 174 -0.36 -6.84 15.32
C ALA A 174 -0.39 -5.71 16.36
N ALA A 175 -0.86 -4.52 15.98
CA ALA A 175 -0.95 -3.39 16.88
C ALA A 175 -2.09 -3.52 17.91
N LEU A 176 -3.22 -4.09 17.53
CA LEU A 176 -4.35 -4.37 18.43
C LEU A 176 -3.95 -5.45 19.44
N GLU A 177 -3.32 -6.53 19.00
CA GLU A 177 -2.83 -7.62 19.86
C GLU A 177 -1.84 -7.10 20.90
N GLN A 178 -0.89 -6.25 20.50
CA GLN A 178 0.09 -5.65 21.40
C GLN A 178 -0.54 -4.80 22.53
N ASN A 179 -1.76 -4.32 22.35
CA ASN A 179 -2.48 -3.48 23.30
C ASN A 179 -3.69 -4.18 23.94
N ASP A 180 -3.83 -5.51 23.83
CA ASP A 180 -4.96 -6.31 24.30
C ASP A 180 -6.35 -5.77 23.85
N ILE A 181 -6.41 -5.18 22.66
CA ILE A 181 -7.65 -4.66 22.07
C ILE A 181 -8.33 -5.76 21.27
N HIS A 182 -9.50 -6.22 21.76
CA HIS A 182 -10.26 -7.31 21.16
C HIS A 182 -11.27 -6.84 20.11
N GLU A 183 -10.83 -6.02 19.15
CA GLU A 183 -11.63 -5.63 17.99
C GLU A 183 -11.18 -6.41 16.74
N SER A 184 -12.10 -6.57 15.77
CA SER A 184 -11.74 -7.15 14.48
C SER A 184 -10.78 -6.23 13.72
N PRO A 185 -9.57 -6.68 13.37
CA PRO A 185 -8.60 -5.85 12.65
C PRO A 185 -9.13 -5.33 11.31
N TYR A 186 -9.92 -6.14 10.63
CA TYR A 186 -10.53 -5.73 9.37
C TYR A 186 -11.63 -4.68 9.56
N ASP A 187 -12.40 -4.76 10.63
CA ASP A 187 -13.41 -3.75 10.94
C ASP A 187 -12.79 -2.41 11.31
N VAL A 188 -11.74 -2.41 12.15
CA VAL A 188 -10.94 -1.21 12.44
C VAL A 188 -10.35 -0.62 11.14
N PHE A 189 -9.80 -1.46 10.27
CA PHE A 189 -9.33 -1.03 8.96
C PHE A 189 -10.44 -0.37 8.13
N LEU A 190 -11.61 -1.00 8.01
CA LEU A 190 -12.74 -0.43 7.25
C LEU A 190 -13.20 0.92 7.81
N ARG A 191 -13.35 1.01 9.14
CA ARG A 191 -13.75 2.26 9.82
C ARG A 191 -12.69 3.35 9.69
N SER A 192 -11.41 2.99 9.50
CA SER A 192 -10.32 3.94 9.29
C SER A 192 -10.26 4.55 7.89
N LEU A 193 -10.85 3.89 6.86
CA LEU A 193 -10.78 4.32 5.45
C LEU A 193 -11.26 5.78 5.23
N PRO A 194 -12.38 6.24 5.82
CA PRO A 194 -12.82 7.63 5.67
C PRO A 194 -11.85 8.65 6.27
N TYR A 195 -10.98 8.21 7.16
CA TYR A 195 -9.97 9.01 7.83
C TYR A 195 -8.59 8.95 7.17
N ASN A 196 -8.43 8.24 6.05
CA ASN A 196 -7.24 8.37 5.21
C ASN A 196 -7.32 9.69 4.42
N LEU A 197 -7.20 10.82 5.14
CA LEU A 197 -7.49 12.15 4.62
C LEU A 197 -6.55 12.51 3.47
N PHE A 198 -5.27 12.14 3.53
CA PHE A 198 -4.35 12.46 2.45
C PHE A 198 -4.77 11.81 1.11
N ALA A 199 -5.14 10.55 1.14
CA ALA A 199 -5.59 9.84 -0.06
C ALA A 199 -6.86 10.51 -0.65
N ILE A 200 -7.83 10.82 0.21
CA ILE A 200 -9.09 11.46 -0.20
C ILE A 200 -8.86 12.84 -0.79
N VAL A 201 -8.07 13.69 -0.11
CA VAL A 201 -7.76 15.04 -0.55
C VAL A 201 -6.93 15.01 -1.85
N ALA A 202 -5.94 14.12 -1.97
CA ALA A 202 -5.14 13.96 -3.18
C ALA A 202 -6.00 13.55 -4.38
N LEU A 203 -6.94 12.61 -4.19
CA LEU A 203 -7.90 12.22 -5.21
C LEU A 203 -8.82 13.39 -5.62
N ALA A 204 -9.36 14.11 -4.65
CA ALA A 204 -10.21 15.28 -4.92
C ALA A 204 -9.46 16.32 -5.74
N VAL A 205 -8.21 16.65 -5.35
CA VAL A 205 -7.34 17.57 -6.09
C VAL A 205 -7.01 17.02 -7.49
N GLY A 206 -6.75 15.71 -7.62
CA GLY A 206 -6.52 15.04 -8.91
C GLY A 206 -7.73 15.15 -9.85
N VAL A 207 -8.92 14.87 -9.36
CA VAL A 207 -10.19 15.00 -10.13
C VAL A 207 -10.45 16.46 -10.50
N LEU A 208 -10.35 17.38 -9.55
CA LEU A 208 -10.58 18.81 -9.79
C LEU A 208 -9.60 19.39 -10.82
N THR A 209 -8.32 19.06 -10.70
CA THR A 209 -7.31 19.52 -11.68
C THR A 209 -7.53 18.93 -13.07
N THR A 210 -8.11 17.73 -13.14
CA THR A 210 -8.50 17.09 -14.40
C THR A 210 -9.71 17.82 -15.02
N MET A 211 -10.80 17.98 -14.26
CA MET A 211 -12.06 18.55 -14.74
C MET A 211 -11.93 20.03 -15.09
N LEU A 212 -11.32 20.82 -14.21
CA LEU A 212 -11.16 22.27 -14.41
C LEU A 212 -10.01 22.63 -15.36
N ASN A 213 -9.29 21.63 -15.86
CA ASN A 213 -8.12 21.82 -16.74
C ASN A 213 -7.09 22.81 -16.16
N ILE A 214 -6.92 22.83 -14.84
CA ILE A 214 -6.01 23.74 -14.14
C ILE A 214 -4.57 23.39 -14.52
N ARG A 215 -3.83 24.39 -14.98
CA ARG A 215 -2.39 24.28 -15.25
C ARG A 215 -1.62 24.64 -13.99
N ILE A 216 -1.00 23.66 -13.37
CA ILE A 216 -0.21 23.85 -12.17
C ILE A 216 1.26 24.06 -12.59
N GLY A 217 1.76 25.30 -12.42
CA GLY A 217 3.13 25.69 -12.74
C GLY A 217 3.32 26.19 -14.18
N LYS A 218 4.34 27.05 -14.37
CA LYS A 218 4.70 27.57 -15.69
C LYS A 218 5.27 26.44 -16.56
N PRO A 219 4.87 26.34 -17.83
CA PRO A 219 5.46 25.39 -18.75
C PRO A 219 6.93 25.73 -18.96
N ARG A 220 7.83 24.99 -18.33
CA ARG A 220 9.26 25.10 -18.56
C ARG A 220 9.64 24.05 -19.62
N ALA A 221 9.34 24.36 -20.87
CA ALA A 221 9.91 23.63 -21.99
C ALA A 221 11.39 23.96 -22.08
N LYS A 222 12.25 23.22 -21.41
CA LYS A 222 13.66 23.15 -21.79
C LYS A 222 13.76 22.23 -23.01
N LYS A 223 14.11 22.80 -24.16
CA LYS A 223 14.70 22.09 -25.30
C LYS A 223 15.93 21.33 -24.76
N GLY A 224 15.89 20.00 -24.73
CA GLY A 224 17.09 19.21 -24.42
C GLY A 224 17.00 18.31 -23.17
N GLU A 225 15.84 17.84 -22.73
CA GLU A 225 15.79 16.68 -21.82
C GLU A 225 16.07 15.45 -22.69
N GLY A 226 17.34 15.01 -22.72
CA GLY A 226 17.83 13.89 -23.50
C GLY A 226 17.20 12.58 -23.06
N GLU A 227 17.14 11.67 -24.00
CA GLU A 227 16.80 10.27 -23.79
C GLU A 227 17.72 9.65 -22.73
N THR A 228 17.29 9.62 -21.48
CA THR A 228 17.94 8.79 -20.46
C THR A 228 17.52 7.36 -20.70
N ASN A 229 18.40 6.61 -21.33
CA ASN A 229 18.30 5.16 -21.48
C ASN A 229 18.45 4.49 -20.10
N THR A 230 17.36 4.28 -19.40
CA THR A 230 17.35 3.43 -18.22
C THR A 230 16.97 2.00 -18.64
N LEU A 231 17.96 1.12 -18.57
CA LEU A 231 17.93 -0.27 -19.08
C LEU A 231 16.89 -1.21 -18.42
N HIS A 232 16.37 -0.89 -17.25
CA HIS A 232 15.45 -1.79 -16.52
C HIS A 232 14.02 -1.88 -17.09
N GLY A 233 13.54 -0.86 -17.81
CA GLY A 233 12.20 -0.88 -18.44
C GLY A 233 12.13 -1.52 -19.84
N LEU A 234 13.27 -1.85 -20.43
CA LEU A 234 13.33 -2.28 -21.85
C LEU A 234 13.00 -3.78 -22.05
N GLY A 235 13.27 -4.63 -21.06
CA GLY A 235 12.97 -6.07 -21.11
C GLY A 235 11.46 -6.34 -21.12
N LEU A 236 10.76 -5.85 -20.12
CA LEU A 236 9.29 -5.97 -20.00
C LEU A 236 8.55 -5.31 -21.19
N ARG A 237 9.07 -4.21 -21.73
CA ARG A 237 8.49 -3.55 -22.94
C ARG A 237 8.51 -4.43 -24.17
N LYS A 238 9.55 -5.23 -24.38
CA LYS A 238 9.65 -6.15 -25.54
C LYS A 238 8.70 -7.32 -25.39
N GLU A 239 8.59 -7.89 -24.21
CA GLU A 239 7.67 -8.99 -23.93
C GLU A 239 6.21 -8.57 -24.07
N LEU A 240 5.81 -7.46 -23.45
CA LEU A 240 4.45 -6.92 -23.56
C LEU A 240 4.07 -6.50 -24.99
N ALA A 241 5.05 -6.12 -25.82
CA ALA A 241 4.79 -5.75 -27.23
C ALA A 241 4.39 -6.95 -28.10
N LEU A 242 4.87 -8.15 -27.77
CA LEU A 242 4.66 -9.38 -28.55
C LEU A 242 3.34 -10.11 -28.20
N ILE A 243 2.68 -9.76 -27.09
CA ILE A 243 1.49 -10.45 -26.60
C ILE A 243 0.24 -9.94 -27.33
N ASN A 244 -0.59 -10.85 -27.81
CA ASN A 244 -1.92 -10.52 -28.35
C ASN A 244 -2.85 -10.06 -27.22
N GLY A 245 -3.37 -8.85 -27.32
CA GLY A 245 -4.20 -8.24 -26.29
C GLY A 245 -5.65 -8.75 -26.31
N GLU A 246 -6.04 -9.59 -25.35
CA GLU A 246 -7.42 -10.04 -25.17
C GLU A 246 -8.00 -9.55 -23.83
N PRO A 247 -8.91 -8.57 -23.80
CA PRO A 247 -9.47 -8.01 -22.56
C PRO A 247 -10.11 -9.04 -21.64
N LEU A 248 -10.66 -10.14 -22.16
CA LEU A 248 -11.29 -11.19 -21.36
C LEU A 248 -10.30 -11.85 -20.38
N HIS A 249 -9.02 -11.91 -20.73
CA HIS A 249 -7.97 -12.46 -19.86
C HIS A 249 -7.73 -11.63 -18.60
N LEU A 250 -8.22 -10.39 -18.57
CA LEU A 250 -8.22 -9.54 -17.39
C LEU A 250 -9.57 -9.55 -16.69
N PHE A 251 -10.66 -9.37 -17.42
CA PHE A 251 -11.98 -9.22 -16.82
C PHE A 251 -12.47 -10.49 -16.12
N VAL A 252 -12.17 -11.68 -16.67
CA VAL A 252 -12.62 -12.94 -16.08
C VAL A 252 -11.99 -13.18 -14.70
N PRO A 253 -10.65 -13.16 -14.53
CA PRO A 253 -10.06 -13.32 -13.19
C PRO A 253 -10.48 -12.24 -12.20
N LEU A 254 -10.58 -10.99 -12.64
CA LEU A 254 -10.98 -9.89 -11.78
C LEU A 254 -12.44 -10.02 -11.31
N ALA A 255 -13.35 -10.35 -12.21
CA ALA A 255 -14.75 -10.59 -11.88
C ALA A 255 -14.91 -11.80 -10.95
N LEU A 256 -14.15 -12.89 -11.19
CA LEU A 256 -14.11 -14.05 -10.32
C LEU A 256 -13.60 -13.68 -8.93
N LEU A 257 -12.49 -12.93 -8.84
CA LEU A 257 -11.93 -12.50 -7.56
C LEU A 257 -12.94 -11.71 -6.75
N ILE A 258 -13.58 -10.71 -7.35
CA ILE A 258 -14.57 -9.87 -6.69
C ILE A 258 -15.79 -10.72 -6.26
N ALA A 259 -16.37 -11.49 -7.17
CA ALA A 259 -17.56 -12.29 -6.89
C ALA A 259 -17.30 -13.36 -5.81
N LEU A 260 -16.16 -14.05 -5.88
CA LEU A 260 -15.78 -15.06 -4.89
C LEU A 260 -15.41 -14.43 -3.54
N THR A 261 -14.80 -13.24 -3.51
CA THR A 261 -14.58 -12.53 -2.25
C THR A 261 -15.90 -12.29 -1.55
N PHE A 262 -16.89 -11.70 -2.22
CA PHE A 262 -18.21 -11.51 -1.63
C PHE A 262 -18.87 -12.85 -1.20
N ALA A 263 -18.79 -13.87 -2.05
CA ALA A 263 -19.38 -15.17 -1.74
C ALA A 263 -18.75 -15.83 -0.49
N PHE A 264 -17.41 -15.78 -0.35
CA PHE A 264 -16.73 -16.35 0.80
C PHE A 264 -16.89 -15.54 2.07
N PHE A 265 -17.01 -14.19 1.99
CA PHE A 265 -17.40 -13.39 3.16
C PHE A 265 -18.77 -13.81 3.70
N VAL A 266 -19.76 -13.94 2.80
CA VAL A 266 -21.11 -14.39 3.20
C VAL A 266 -21.09 -15.83 3.72
N TYR A 267 -20.30 -16.72 3.09
CA TYR A 267 -20.17 -18.11 3.51
C TYR A 267 -19.54 -18.22 4.91
N ASP A 268 -18.42 -17.57 5.15
CA ASP A 268 -17.72 -17.64 6.44
C ASP A 268 -18.53 -16.97 7.56
N GLY A 269 -19.14 -15.81 7.30
CA GLY A 269 -19.99 -15.12 8.26
C GLY A 269 -21.22 -15.94 8.65
N ARG A 270 -21.88 -16.61 7.69
CA ARG A 270 -22.99 -17.54 8.01
C ARG A 270 -22.54 -18.72 8.83
N LYS A 271 -21.37 -19.28 8.55
CA LYS A 271 -20.78 -20.35 9.34
C LYS A 271 -20.53 -19.92 10.80
N ARG A 272 -20.32 -18.64 11.03
CA ARG A 272 -20.15 -18.01 12.37
C ARG A 272 -21.46 -17.57 13.01
N GLY A 273 -22.61 -17.88 12.43
CA GLY A 273 -23.94 -17.66 13.00
C GLY A 273 -24.65 -16.37 12.55
N ALA A 274 -24.16 -15.67 11.53
CA ALA A 274 -24.83 -14.49 11.00
C ALA A 274 -26.15 -14.88 10.29
N GLU A 275 -27.23 -14.19 10.63
CA GLU A 275 -28.56 -14.47 10.06
C GLU A 275 -28.78 -13.80 8.70
N ASN A 276 -28.25 -12.58 8.53
CA ASN A 276 -28.38 -11.81 7.29
C ASN A 276 -27.04 -11.58 6.59
N TRP A 277 -27.09 -11.16 5.35
CA TRP A 277 -25.88 -10.97 4.53
C TRP A 277 -24.98 -9.83 5.05
N TRP A 278 -25.55 -8.81 5.71
CA TRP A 278 -24.79 -7.68 6.27
C TRP A 278 -24.03 -8.10 7.53
N GLU A 279 -24.69 -8.80 8.43
CA GLU A 279 -24.05 -9.40 9.61
C GLU A 279 -22.96 -10.40 9.21
N ALA A 280 -23.19 -11.14 8.10
CA ALA A 280 -22.19 -12.07 7.59
C ALA A 280 -20.89 -11.38 7.19
N PHE A 281 -20.96 -10.18 6.64
CA PHE A 281 -19.78 -9.39 6.32
C PHE A 281 -18.97 -9.00 7.57
N SER A 282 -19.63 -8.57 8.63
CA SER A 282 -18.99 -8.14 9.88
C SER A 282 -18.46 -9.31 10.72
N ALA A 283 -19.12 -10.49 10.64
CA ALA A 283 -18.75 -11.68 11.42
C ALA A 283 -17.68 -12.54 10.74
N ALA A 284 -17.41 -12.33 9.45
CA ALA A 284 -16.45 -13.14 8.70
C ALA A 284 -15.00 -12.88 9.12
N ASP A 285 -14.18 -13.95 9.12
CA ASP A 285 -12.74 -13.82 9.06
C ASP A 285 -12.34 -13.32 7.66
N ALA A 286 -12.12 -12.01 7.57
CA ALA A 286 -11.85 -11.35 6.29
C ALA A 286 -10.61 -11.92 5.59
N THR A 287 -9.54 -12.18 6.35
CA THR A 287 -8.28 -12.71 5.82
C THR A 287 -8.48 -14.11 5.24
N TRP A 288 -9.19 -14.97 5.96
CA TRP A 288 -9.51 -16.32 5.51
C TRP A 288 -10.44 -16.32 4.28
N ALA A 289 -11.50 -15.51 4.32
CA ALA A 289 -12.43 -15.39 3.21
C ALA A 289 -11.74 -14.86 1.92
N MET A 290 -10.88 -13.86 2.04
CA MET A 290 -10.10 -13.34 0.92
C MET A 290 -9.09 -14.36 0.39
N LEU A 291 -8.42 -15.10 1.28
CA LEU A 291 -7.47 -16.16 0.89
C LEU A 291 -8.15 -17.28 0.11
N LEU A 292 -9.31 -17.75 0.58
CA LEU A 292 -10.11 -18.78 -0.13
C LEU A 292 -10.59 -18.26 -1.49
N ALA A 293 -11.13 -17.05 -1.55
CA ALA A 293 -11.56 -16.42 -2.79
C ALA A 293 -10.43 -16.35 -3.81
N LEU A 294 -9.25 -15.93 -3.35
CA LEU A 294 -8.07 -15.81 -4.19
C LEU A 294 -7.58 -17.17 -4.70
N PHE A 295 -7.51 -18.17 -3.81
CA PHE A 295 -7.09 -19.52 -4.17
C PHE A 295 -8.01 -20.13 -5.25
N VAL A 296 -9.34 -20.05 -5.05
CA VAL A 296 -10.31 -20.52 -6.04
C VAL A 296 -10.23 -19.71 -7.34
N THR A 297 -10.05 -18.39 -7.23
CA THR A 297 -9.86 -17.52 -8.41
C THR A 297 -8.65 -17.96 -9.24
N ILE A 298 -7.53 -18.28 -8.60
CA ILE A 298 -6.30 -18.73 -9.29
C ILE A 298 -6.57 -20.03 -10.03
N LEU A 299 -7.20 -21.01 -9.37
CA LEU A 299 -7.52 -22.30 -9.99
C LEU A 299 -8.44 -22.13 -11.22
N LEU A 300 -9.52 -21.37 -11.07
CA LEU A 300 -10.46 -21.13 -12.16
C LEU A 300 -9.83 -20.29 -13.28
N SER A 301 -8.99 -19.31 -12.95
CA SER A 301 -8.26 -18.51 -13.93
C SER A 301 -7.24 -19.34 -14.70
N MET A 302 -6.50 -20.23 -14.02
CA MET A 302 -5.57 -21.15 -14.67
C MET A 302 -6.30 -22.07 -15.65
N MET A 303 -7.45 -22.66 -15.22
CA MET A 303 -8.29 -23.48 -16.12
C MET A 303 -8.79 -22.65 -17.32
N PHE A 304 -9.24 -21.44 -17.10
CA PHE A 304 -9.67 -20.53 -18.16
C PHE A 304 -8.54 -20.23 -19.14
N TYR A 305 -7.33 -19.92 -18.66
CA TYR A 305 -6.18 -19.62 -19.51
C TYR A 305 -5.72 -20.85 -20.32
N LEU A 306 -5.70 -22.04 -19.72
CA LEU A 306 -5.40 -23.28 -20.42
C LEU A 306 -6.45 -23.59 -21.51
N TRP A 307 -7.75 -23.38 -21.21
CA TRP A 307 -8.80 -23.48 -22.23
C TRP A 307 -8.59 -22.50 -23.40
N ARG A 308 -8.06 -21.31 -23.10
CA ARG A 308 -7.67 -20.30 -24.10
C ARG A 308 -6.31 -20.59 -24.75
N ARG A 309 -5.77 -21.81 -24.58
CA ARG A 309 -4.50 -22.29 -25.14
C ARG A 309 -3.26 -21.49 -24.73
N GLN A 310 -3.27 -20.90 -23.55
CA GLN A 310 -2.06 -20.33 -22.94
C GLN A 310 -1.12 -21.46 -22.50
N SER A 311 0.18 -21.24 -22.59
CA SER A 311 1.20 -22.22 -22.18
C SER A 311 1.21 -22.39 -20.65
N LEU A 312 1.10 -23.64 -20.19
CA LEU A 312 1.18 -23.95 -18.74
C LEU A 312 2.56 -23.53 -18.17
N SER A 313 3.64 -23.72 -18.95
CA SER A 313 4.99 -23.34 -18.51
C SER A 313 5.11 -21.83 -18.28
N GLU A 314 4.58 -21.02 -19.20
CA GLU A 314 4.57 -19.56 -19.06
C GLU A 314 3.68 -19.11 -17.90
N LEU A 315 2.48 -19.69 -17.74
CA LEU A 315 1.60 -19.38 -16.63
C LEU A 315 2.27 -19.70 -15.28
N THR A 316 2.94 -20.87 -15.18
CA THR A 316 3.66 -21.26 -13.97
C THR A 316 4.85 -20.34 -13.68
N TYR A 317 5.63 -20.00 -14.70
CA TYR A 317 6.73 -19.04 -14.53
C TYR A 317 6.25 -17.69 -14.01
N HIS A 318 5.20 -17.13 -14.64
CA HIS A 318 4.65 -15.83 -14.22
C HIS A 318 3.87 -15.89 -12.91
N PHE A 319 3.31 -17.03 -12.54
CA PHE A 319 2.77 -17.26 -11.22
C PHE A 319 3.84 -17.05 -10.13
N PHE A 320 4.98 -17.72 -10.25
CA PHE A 320 6.07 -17.55 -9.28
C PHE A 320 6.73 -16.18 -9.37
N ALA A 321 6.93 -15.65 -10.58
CA ALA A 321 7.50 -14.32 -10.76
C ALA A 321 6.65 -13.23 -10.09
N GLY A 322 5.32 -13.27 -10.27
CA GLY A 322 4.40 -12.34 -9.64
C GLY A 322 4.33 -12.50 -8.12
N GLY A 323 4.33 -13.73 -7.60
CA GLY A 323 4.41 -13.97 -6.15
C GLY A 323 5.69 -13.41 -5.54
N ASN A 324 6.82 -13.55 -6.23
CA ASN A 324 8.10 -13.04 -5.77
C ASN A 324 8.17 -11.50 -5.72
N GLU A 325 7.36 -10.78 -6.52
CA GLU A 325 7.27 -9.31 -6.42
C GLU A 325 6.77 -8.84 -5.04
N LEU A 326 5.99 -9.67 -4.34
CA LEU A 326 5.47 -9.36 -3.00
C LEU A 326 6.30 -9.98 -1.85
N MET A 327 7.45 -10.63 -2.14
CA MET A 327 8.31 -11.18 -1.08
C MET A 327 8.91 -10.10 -0.18
N ALA A 328 9.23 -8.92 -0.70
CA ALA A 328 9.75 -7.83 0.13
C ALA A 328 8.72 -7.31 1.14
N PRO A 329 7.46 -6.99 0.78
CA PRO A 329 6.40 -6.72 1.75
C PRO A 329 6.16 -7.86 2.76
N ILE A 330 6.19 -9.12 2.34
CA ILE A 330 6.05 -10.28 3.24
C ILE A 330 7.20 -10.31 4.26
N GLY A 331 8.44 -10.14 3.80
CA GLY A 331 9.62 -10.08 4.68
C GLY A 331 9.55 -8.92 5.67
N MET A 332 9.03 -7.75 5.25
CA MET A 332 8.78 -6.62 6.14
C MET A 332 7.76 -6.98 7.23
N LEU A 333 6.64 -7.63 6.88
CA LEU A 333 5.63 -8.05 7.86
C LEU A 333 6.21 -9.01 8.90
N VAL A 334 6.96 -10.01 8.47
CA VAL A 334 7.60 -10.96 9.39
C VAL A 334 8.47 -10.25 10.42
N LEU A 335 9.27 -9.27 9.98
CA LEU A 335 10.09 -8.47 10.88
C LEU A 335 9.27 -7.55 11.77
N VAL A 336 8.19 -6.95 11.25
CA VAL A 336 7.27 -6.11 12.03
C VAL A 336 6.61 -6.93 13.14
N TRP A 337 6.11 -8.13 12.84
CA TRP A 337 5.53 -9.02 13.85
C TRP A 337 6.56 -9.42 14.91
N ALA A 338 7.79 -9.77 14.51
CA ALA A 338 8.84 -10.11 15.45
C ALA A 338 9.25 -8.92 16.35
N VAL A 339 9.37 -7.71 15.79
CA VAL A 339 9.63 -6.47 16.53
C VAL A 339 8.49 -6.16 17.50
N SER A 340 7.24 -6.30 17.05
CA SER A 340 6.06 -6.05 17.90
C SER A 340 5.99 -7.01 19.08
N ALA A 341 6.28 -8.30 18.86
CA ALA A 341 6.34 -9.30 19.94
C ALA A 341 7.42 -8.94 20.99
N VAL A 342 8.65 -8.64 20.54
CA VAL A 342 9.74 -8.24 21.42
C VAL A 342 9.45 -6.92 22.16
N ALA A 343 8.82 -5.95 21.48
CA ALA A 343 8.43 -4.68 22.09
C ALA A 343 7.32 -4.88 23.14
N GLY A 344 6.37 -5.79 22.89
CA GLY A 344 5.35 -6.18 23.88
C GLY A 344 5.98 -6.74 25.15
N GLU A 345 6.95 -7.66 25.04
CA GLU A 345 7.68 -8.21 26.19
C GLU A 345 8.52 -7.17 26.93
N LEU A 346 8.96 -6.11 26.28
CA LEU A 346 9.64 -4.98 26.91
C LEU A 346 8.68 -4.03 27.64
N GLY A 347 7.36 -4.24 27.58
CA GLY A 347 6.37 -3.38 28.18
C GLY A 347 6.22 -2.03 27.46
N PHE A 348 6.27 -2.06 26.11
CA PHE A 348 6.17 -0.85 25.30
C PHE A 348 4.83 -0.12 25.51
N ALA A 349 3.71 -0.84 25.55
CA ALA A 349 2.39 -0.26 25.72
C ALA A 349 2.24 0.41 27.11
N GLU A 350 2.73 -0.24 28.16
CA GLU A 350 2.74 0.28 29.54
C GLU A 350 3.58 1.55 29.67
N TYR A 351 4.77 1.55 29.05
CA TYR A 351 5.65 2.73 29.11
C TYR A 351 5.05 3.92 28.37
N VAL A 352 4.52 3.71 27.17
CA VAL A 352 3.89 4.77 26.38
C VAL A 352 2.65 5.30 27.12
N SER A 353 1.82 4.42 27.68
CA SER A 353 0.62 4.80 28.42
C SER A 353 0.97 5.63 29.66
N SER A 354 1.92 5.20 30.47
CA SER A 354 2.32 5.92 31.67
C SER A 354 2.99 7.26 31.38
N THR A 355 3.74 7.36 30.27
CA THR A 355 4.51 8.56 29.93
C THR A 355 3.68 9.57 29.15
N PHE A 356 3.01 9.12 28.08
CA PHE A 356 2.31 10.02 27.15
C PHE A 356 0.82 10.20 27.45
N GLY A 357 0.19 9.23 28.11
CA GLY A 357 -1.24 9.28 28.45
C GLY A 357 -1.64 10.43 29.35
N THR A 358 -0.69 11.01 30.09
CA THR A 358 -0.96 12.07 31.07
C THR A 358 -0.81 13.48 30.50
N TRP A 359 0.08 13.71 29.51
CA TRP A 359 0.40 15.06 29.04
C TRP A 359 0.04 15.32 27.58
N LEU A 360 -0.11 14.26 26.75
CA LEU A 360 -0.48 14.40 25.34
C LEU A 360 -2.01 14.36 25.19
N PRO A 361 -2.68 15.46 24.84
CA PRO A 361 -4.12 15.42 24.60
C PRO A 361 -4.45 14.50 23.42
N GLY A 362 -5.38 13.56 23.60
CA GLY A 362 -5.78 12.57 22.58
C GLY A 362 -6.20 13.21 21.25
N ALA A 363 -6.79 14.40 21.29
CA ALA A 363 -7.18 15.15 20.10
C ALA A 363 -6.02 15.45 19.13
N PHE A 364 -4.79 15.53 19.62
CA PHE A 364 -3.61 15.84 18.77
C PHE A 364 -2.88 14.60 18.28
N VAL A 365 -3.18 13.40 18.80
CA VAL A 365 -2.50 12.15 18.43
C VAL A 365 -2.58 11.87 16.93
N PRO A 366 -3.75 11.93 16.25
CA PRO A 366 -3.81 11.67 14.82
C PRO A 366 -2.95 12.65 13.99
N ALA A 367 -2.96 13.94 14.37
CA ALA A 367 -2.16 14.96 13.69
C ALA A 367 -0.65 14.74 13.89
N ALA A 368 -0.22 14.41 15.11
CA ALA A 368 1.18 14.12 15.43
C ALA A 368 1.67 12.87 14.68
N VAL A 369 0.90 11.79 14.69
CA VAL A 369 1.20 10.55 13.96
C VAL A 369 1.28 10.80 12.46
N PHE A 370 0.35 11.57 11.89
CA PHE A 370 0.39 11.95 10.48
C PHE A 370 1.65 12.74 10.13
N LEU A 371 2.05 13.70 10.94
CA LEU A 371 3.28 14.50 10.70
C LEU A 371 4.54 13.64 10.75
N VAL A 372 4.72 12.88 11.83
CA VAL A 372 5.90 12.02 12.01
C VAL A 372 5.96 10.98 10.91
N GLY A 373 4.85 10.34 10.61
CA GLY A 373 4.75 9.33 9.57
C GLY A 373 4.99 9.89 8.18
N SER A 374 4.49 11.08 7.89
CA SER A 374 4.71 11.75 6.60
C SER A 374 6.20 12.09 6.39
N PHE A 375 6.87 12.55 7.45
CA PHE A 375 8.31 12.76 7.42
C PHE A 375 9.06 11.46 7.15
N LEU A 376 8.80 10.43 7.95
CA LEU A 376 9.42 9.12 7.83
C LEU A 376 9.21 8.53 6.43
N SER A 377 7.97 8.46 5.98
CA SER A 377 7.57 7.90 4.69
C SER A 377 8.20 8.65 3.51
N TYR A 378 8.33 9.96 3.59
CA TYR A 378 8.96 10.75 2.53
C TYR A 378 10.44 10.41 2.34
N PHE A 379 11.18 10.21 3.43
CA PHE A 379 12.62 9.88 3.37
C PHE A 379 12.89 8.42 3.02
N ILE A 380 11.98 7.51 3.34
CA ILE A 380 12.09 6.09 2.98
C ILE A 380 11.53 5.83 1.56
N GLY A 381 10.49 6.54 1.16
CA GLY A 381 9.79 6.32 -0.11
C GLY A 381 8.84 5.12 -0.11
N SER A 382 8.52 4.54 1.07
CA SER A 382 7.70 3.33 1.20
C SER A 382 6.52 3.54 2.15
N SER A 383 5.31 3.25 1.67
CA SER A 383 4.12 3.18 2.52
C SER A 383 4.14 1.96 3.44
N TRP A 384 4.50 0.79 2.89
CA TRP A 384 4.51 -0.49 3.61
C TRP A 384 5.33 -0.43 4.90
N GLY A 385 6.57 0.02 4.78
CA GLY A 385 7.46 0.12 5.91
C GLY A 385 7.01 1.16 6.94
N THR A 386 6.49 2.29 6.50
CA THR A 386 5.98 3.33 7.40
C THR A 386 4.79 2.81 8.21
N TRP A 387 3.84 2.12 7.59
CA TRP A 387 2.71 1.51 8.27
C TRP A 387 3.14 0.47 9.30
N GLY A 388 4.11 -0.40 8.93
CA GLY A 388 4.64 -1.43 9.82
C GLY A 388 5.26 -0.85 11.10
N ILE A 389 5.99 0.28 10.99
CA ILE A 389 6.65 0.91 12.14
C ILE A 389 5.67 1.72 12.99
N LEU A 390 4.80 2.49 12.33
CA LEU A 390 3.98 3.48 13.02
C LEU A 390 2.65 2.94 13.53
N MET A 391 2.17 1.81 13.01
CA MET A 391 0.88 1.28 13.45
C MET A 391 0.89 0.88 14.93
N PRO A 392 1.89 0.12 15.43
CA PRO A 392 1.98 -0.17 16.85
C PRO A 392 2.03 1.09 17.71
N LEU A 393 2.87 2.06 17.35
CA LEU A 393 2.99 3.33 18.08
C LEU A 393 1.69 4.12 18.07
N GLY A 394 1.03 4.24 16.91
CA GLY A 394 -0.21 4.99 16.75
C GLY A 394 -1.37 4.39 17.56
N VAL A 395 -1.53 3.07 17.50
CA VAL A 395 -2.58 2.37 18.28
C VAL A 395 -2.30 2.48 19.77
N THR A 396 -1.05 2.29 20.21
CA THR A 396 -0.69 2.44 21.62
C THR A 396 -0.93 3.86 22.14
N LEU A 397 -0.55 4.89 21.37
CA LEU A 397 -0.85 6.28 21.74
C LEU A 397 -2.36 6.56 21.76
N SER A 398 -3.11 6.03 20.80
CA SER A 398 -4.56 6.15 20.77
C SER A 398 -5.19 5.56 22.03
N HIS A 399 -4.81 4.36 22.40
CA HIS A 399 -5.31 3.66 23.58
C HIS A 399 -4.92 4.40 24.87
N ALA A 400 -3.66 4.83 24.98
CA ALA A 400 -3.13 5.51 26.18
C ALA A 400 -3.77 6.88 26.44
N THR A 401 -4.13 7.61 25.39
CA THR A 401 -4.62 9.01 25.48
C THR A 401 -6.11 9.15 25.30
N GLY A 402 -6.83 8.06 24.97
CA GLY A 402 -8.25 8.10 24.61
C GLY A 402 -8.51 8.76 23.25
N ALA A 403 -7.51 8.84 22.36
CA ALA A 403 -7.70 9.33 21.00
C ALA A 403 -8.59 8.36 20.19
N PRO A 404 -9.40 8.86 19.22
CA PRO A 404 -10.20 7.99 18.38
C PRO A 404 -9.32 7.02 17.57
N LEU A 405 -9.51 5.71 17.77
CA LEU A 405 -8.68 4.65 17.17
C LEU A 405 -8.70 4.72 15.64
N GLU A 406 -9.89 4.81 15.05
CA GLU A 406 -10.07 4.80 13.59
C GLU A 406 -9.42 6.02 12.93
N VAL A 407 -9.50 7.17 13.59
CA VAL A 407 -8.87 8.41 13.09
C VAL A 407 -7.34 8.28 13.13
N THR A 408 -6.81 7.71 14.21
CA THR A 408 -5.37 7.50 14.38
C THR A 408 -4.84 6.48 13.38
N VAL A 409 -5.52 5.35 13.21
CA VAL A 409 -5.19 4.33 12.19
C VAL A 409 -5.26 4.93 10.78
N GLY A 410 -6.30 5.70 10.48
CA GLY A 410 -6.42 6.44 9.23
C GLY A 410 -5.27 7.43 9.00
N ALA A 411 -4.80 8.11 10.05
CA ALA A 411 -3.67 9.03 9.99
C ALA A 411 -2.34 8.29 9.72
N VAL A 412 -2.12 7.11 10.31
CA VAL A 412 -0.98 6.24 9.96
C VAL A 412 -1.00 5.88 8.48
N PHE A 413 -2.14 5.41 7.98
CA PHE A 413 -2.27 5.05 6.57
C PHE A 413 -2.07 6.25 5.64
N ALA A 414 -2.65 7.38 5.97
CA ALA A 414 -2.50 8.63 5.21
C ALA A 414 -1.04 9.09 5.16
N SER A 415 -0.29 8.96 6.26
CA SER A 415 1.11 9.38 6.34
C SER A 415 2.02 8.53 5.43
N GLY A 416 1.83 7.22 5.42
CA GLY A 416 2.54 6.31 4.52
C GLY A 416 2.22 6.59 3.06
N THR A 417 0.93 6.82 2.76
CA THR A 417 0.47 7.18 1.41
C THR A 417 1.08 8.49 0.93
N PHE A 418 1.19 9.51 1.81
CA PHE A 418 1.86 10.77 1.46
C PHE A 418 3.30 10.55 1.00
N GLY A 419 4.09 9.81 1.77
CA GLY A 419 5.50 9.64 1.46
C GLY A 419 5.73 8.82 0.20
N ALA A 420 5.10 7.66 0.08
CA ALA A 420 5.20 6.83 -1.12
C ALA A 420 4.80 7.61 -2.39
N PHE A 421 3.73 8.42 -2.29
CA PHE A 421 3.28 9.27 -3.38
C PHE A 421 4.20 10.46 -3.65
N ALA A 422 4.68 11.18 -2.64
CA ALA A 422 5.39 12.46 -2.77
C ALA A 422 6.91 12.31 -2.93
N SER A 423 7.49 11.21 -2.42
CA SER A 423 8.93 11.00 -2.36
C SER A 423 9.58 10.83 -3.73
N PRO A 424 10.79 11.39 -3.92
CA PRO A 424 11.63 11.04 -5.08
C PRO A 424 12.14 9.59 -5.03
N LEU A 425 12.08 8.94 -3.88
CA LEU A 425 12.48 7.55 -3.66
C LEU A 425 11.31 6.58 -3.84
N GLY A 426 10.08 7.06 -3.99
CA GLY A 426 8.90 6.22 -4.21
C GLY A 426 8.96 5.49 -5.55
N ASP A 427 8.71 4.19 -5.54
CA ASP A 427 8.77 3.33 -6.72
C ASP A 427 7.91 3.83 -7.87
N THR A 428 6.70 4.29 -7.56
CA THR A 428 5.76 4.86 -8.54
C THR A 428 6.32 6.15 -9.15
N THR A 429 6.95 7.01 -8.36
CA THR A 429 7.58 8.26 -8.82
C THR A 429 8.73 7.97 -9.77
N ILE A 430 9.61 7.02 -9.39
CA ILE A 430 10.76 6.60 -10.20
C ILE A 430 10.29 6.01 -11.53
N THR A 431 9.37 5.06 -11.46
CA THR A 431 8.86 4.35 -12.64
C THR A 431 8.12 5.28 -13.60
N THR A 432 7.26 6.15 -13.07
CA THR A 432 6.53 7.13 -13.90
C THR A 432 7.49 8.12 -14.57
N ALA A 433 8.48 8.63 -13.85
CA ALA A 433 9.49 9.53 -14.41
C ALA A 433 10.28 8.84 -15.54
N ALA A 434 10.71 7.60 -15.33
CA ALA A 434 11.45 6.82 -16.32
C ALA A 434 10.63 6.55 -17.59
N ILE A 435 9.38 6.10 -17.46
CA ILE A 435 8.51 5.78 -18.59
C ILE A 435 8.15 7.03 -19.39
N MET A 436 7.94 8.16 -18.70
CA MET A 436 7.54 9.42 -19.31
C MET A 436 8.75 10.25 -19.81
N ASP A 437 9.98 9.70 -19.75
CA ASP A 437 11.26 10.37 -20.09
C ASP A 437 11.39 11.74 -19.41
N MET A 438 11.27 11.76 -18.10
CA MET A 438 11.40 12.97 -17.30
C MET A 438 12.57 12.85 -16.34
N ASP A 439 13.19 13.98 -16.03
CA ASP A 439 14.12 14.05 -14.90
C ASP A 439 13.37 13.79 -13.59
N LEU A 440 13.84 12.79 -12.84
CA LEU A 440 13.21 12.32 -11.61
C LEU A 440 13.01 13.46 -10.60
N MET A 441 14.06 14.26 -10.35
CA MET A 441 14.00 15.33 -9.37
C MET A 441 13.08 16.47 -9.79
N SER A 442 13.03 16.78 -11.10
CA SER A 442 12.11 17.77 -11.65
C SER A 442 10.65 17.32 -11.49
N TYR A 443 10.37 16.04 -11.71
CA TYR A 443 9.04 15.48 -11.51
C TYR A 443 8.66 15.38 -10.03
N ALA A 444 9.54 14.87 -9.19
CA ALA A 444 9.31 14.79 -7.74
C ALA A 444 9.04 16.17 -7.12
N LYS A 445 9.79 17.22 -7.50
CA LYS A 445 9.54 18.60 -7.04
C LYS A 445 8.17 19.13 -7.49
N TYR A 446 7.73 18.78 -8.70
CA TYR A 446 6.39 19.15 -9.18
C TYR A 446 5.30 18.48 -8.34
N LYS A 447 5.42 17.18 -8.11
CA LYS A 447 4.50 16.35 -7.34
C LYS A 447 4.46 16.77 -5.87
N LEU A 448 5.63 17.01 -5.26
CA LEU A 448 5.76 17.41 -3.86
C LEU A 448 4.97 18.68 -3.53
N ARG A 449 4.95 19.68 -4.42
CA ARG A 449 4.20 20.93 -4.18
C ARG A 449 2.72 20.69 -3.99
N LEU A 450 2.14 19.79 -4.80
CA LEU A 450 0.73 19.42 -4.71
C LEU A 450 0.48 18.55 -3.49
N SER A 451 1.38 17.61 -3.24
CA SER A 451 1.30 16.71 -2.08
C SER A 451 1.38 17.49 -0.76
N LEU A 452 2.22 18.50 -0.65
CA LEU A 452 2.30 19.36 0.55
C LEU A 452 1.02 20.17 0.77
N LEU A 453 0.37 20.64 -0.30
CA LEU A 453 -0.93 21.27 -0.18
C LEU A 453 -1.98 20.29 0.34
N CYS A 454 -2.02 19.07 -0.23
CA CYS A 454 -2.93 18.02 0.24
C CYS A 454 -2.62 17.63 1.69
N ALA A 455 -1.35 17.49 2.05
CA ALA A 455 -0.93 17.16 3.42
C ALA A 455 -1.31 18.26 4.42
N GLY A 456 -1.17 19.53 4.05
CA GLY A 456 -1.60 20.66 4.88
C GLY A 456 -3.11 20.65 5.15
N VAL A 457 -3.93 20.36 4.14
CA VAL A 457 -5.39 20.20 4.30
C VAL A 457 -5.71 18.99 5.16
N SER A 458 -5.01 17.87 4.97
CA SER A 458 -5.20 16.65 5.78
C SER A 458 -4.81 16.87 7.24
N LEU A 459 -3.69 17.55 7.48
CA LEU A 459 -3.25 17.92 8.83
C LEU A 459 -4.28 18.79 9.54
N ALA A 460 -4.80 19.82 8.84
CA ALA A 460 -5.89 20.64 9.39
C ALA A 460 -7.13 19.78 9.71
N GLY A 461 -7.46 18.82 8.85
CA GLY A 461 -8.52 17.85 9.13
C GLY A 461 -8.28 17.04 10.39
N TYR A 462 -7.08 16.50 10.61
CA TYR A 462 -6.74 15.74 11.82
C TYR A 462 -6.74 16.58 13.10
N VAL A 463 -6.46 17.86 13.00
CA VAL A 463 -6.58 18.78 14.16
C VAL A 463 -8.05 19.12 14.47
N LEU A 464 -8.88 19.27 13.43
CA LEU A 464 -10.26 19.71 13.58
C LEU A 464 -11.23 18.56 13.90
N LEU A 465 -11.05 17.37 13.31
CA LEU A 465 -11.95 16.23 13.49
C LEU A 465 -12.18 15.84 14.96
N PRO A 466 -11.12 15.68 15.79
CA PRO A 466 -11.33 15.33 17.19
C PRO A 466 -11.99 16.43 18.01
N LEU A 467 -11.88 17.70 17.58
CA LEU A 467 -12.54 18.84 18.25
C LEU A 467 -14.04 18.92 17.95
N TRP A 468 -14.50 18.23 16.89
CA TRP A 468 -15.92 18.19 16.49
C TRP A 468 -16.62 16.91 16.99
N ALA A 469 -15.87 15.88 17.33
CA ALA A 469 -16.40 14.60 17.79
C ALA A 469 -16.49 14.47 19.32
N GLY A 470 -15.97 15.45 20.08
CA GLY A 470 -16.11 15.60 21.53
C GLY A 470 -17.09 16.70 21.87
#